data_5b83131affd807d7a9062380b09fc310
#
_entry.id   5b83131affd807d7a9062380b09fc310
#
_cell.length_a   1.000
_cell.length_b   1.000
_cell.length_c   1.000
_cell.angle_alpha   90.00
_cell.angle_beta   90.00
_cell.angle_gamma   90.00
#
_symmetry.space_group_name_H-M   'P 1'
#
loop_
_entity.id
_entity.type
_entity.pdbx_description
1 polymer ?
#
loop_
_entity_poly.entity_id
_entity_poly.type
_entity_poly.pdbx_seq_one_letter_code
_entity_poly.pdbx_strand_id
1 'polypeptide(L)'
;MRNRIIQILLLLCCLPIQTGCIGEDDYADDPVGNFEQLWKIIDERYCFLDSKGIDWDAVHEKYSKLIVPGMSNDDLFDKLSEMLYILKDGHVNLSSAKRVSYYDAWYQGYPWNYREDILYQYYLGSASKDYYTSAGMKYKIFDNNIGYIRYESFSSGVGDGNLDEILVYLATCNGLIIDVRDNGGGNLTNSSRIAARFTNSKILTGFIQHKTGTGHSAVSYTHLRAHETPEHLV
;
A
#
# COMPACT_ATOMS: atom_id res chain seq x y z
N MET A 1 40.89 38.16 -22.45
CA MET A 1 40.25 36.80 -22.44
C MET A 1 39.52 36.50 -21.12
N ARG A 2 40.06 36.89 -19.95
CA ARG A 2 39.43 36.57 -18.62
C ARG A 2 38.05 37.21 -18.41
N ASN A 3 37.78 38.42 -18.94
CA ASN A 3 36.47 39.08 -18.76
C ASN A 3 35.36 38.55 -19.65
N ARG A 4 35.67 37.89 -20.77
CA ARG A 4 34.66 37.26 -21.63
C ARG A 4 34.20 35.89 -21.08
N ILE A 5 35.08 35.19 -20.40
CA ILE A 5 34.77 33.92 -19.75
C ILE A 5 33.82 34.14 -18.56
N ILE A 6 34.04 35.20 -17.77
CA ILE A 6 33.18 35.58 -16.63
C ILE A 6 31.78 36.00 -17.14
N GLN A 7 31.67 36.70 -18.26
CA GLN A 7 30.36 37.05 -18.85
C GLN A 7 29.60 35.84 -19.39
N ILE A 8 30.29 34.85 -19.96
CA ILE A 8 29.67 33.61 -20.43
C ILE A 8 29.21 32.74 -19.24
N LEU A 9 29.98 32.67 -18.13
CA LEU A 9 29.57 31.98 -16.92
C LEU A 9 28.35 32.64 -16.24
N LEU A 10 28.28 33.99 -16.24
CA LEU A 10 27.12 34.70 -15.70
C LEU A 10 25.86 34.54 -16.58
N LEU A 11 26.04 34.39 -17.89
CA LEU A 11 24.88 34.12 -18.79
C LEU A 11 24.35 32.70 -18.66
N LEU A 12 25.19 31.71 -18.30
CA LEU A 12 24.75 30.34 -18.04
C LEU A 12 23.97 30.17 -16.72
N CYS A 13 24.18 31.05 -15.75
CA CYS A 13 23.42 31.03 -14.48
C CYS A 13 22.04 31.65 -14.57
N CYS A 14 21.67 32.28 -15.69
CA CYS A 14 20.35 32.89 -15.92
C CYS A 14 19.44 32.06 -16.82
N LEU A 15 19.77 30.80 -17.09
CA LEU A 15 18.78 29.89 -17.64
C LEU A 15 17.71 29.70 -16.56
N PRO A 16 16.44 30.10 -16.82
CA PRO A 16 15.37 29.76 -15.90
C PRO A 16 15.35 28.23 -15.82
N ILE A 17 15.61 27.70 -14.63
CA ILE A 17 15.25 26.32 -14.32
C ILE A 17 13.73 26.32 -14.48
N GLN A 18 13.27 25.92 -15.64
CA GLN A 18 11.88 25.56 -15.83
C GLN A 18 11.66 24.35 -14.95
N THR A 19 11.42 24.55 -13.65
CA THR A 19 10.68 23.58 -12.85
C THR A 19 9.34 23.48 -13.56
N GLY A 20 9.19 22.46 -14.39
CA GLY A 20 7.91 22.13 -14.94
C GLY A 20 7.00 21.85 -13.76
N CYS A 21 6.26 22.86 -13.32
CA CYS A 21 4.97 22.60 -12.74
C CYS A 21 4.26 21.78 -13.81
N ILE A 22 4.03 20.50 -13.57
CA ILE A 22 3.04 19.72 -14.29
C ILE A 22 1.79 20.58 -14.11
N GLY A 23 1.33 21.25 -15.15
CA GLY A 23 0.13 22.08 -15.09
C GLY A 23 -0.99 21.13 -14.65
N GLU A 24 -1.48 21.32 -13.44
CA GLU A 24 -2.74 20.70 -13.06
C GLU A 24 -3.79 21.45 -13.86
N ASP A 25 -4.67 20.71 -14.52
CA ASP A 25 -5.80 21.32 -15.21
C ASP A 25 -6.66 22.05 -14.19
N ASP A 26 -7.02 23.28 -14.44
CA ASP A 26 -7.91 24.07 -13.60
C ASP A 26 -9.35 23.56 -13.76
N TYR A 27 -9.83 22.80 -12.79
CA TYR A 27 -11.22 22.39 -12.70
C TYR A 27 -12.01 23.39 -11.84
N ALA A 28 -13.28 23.60 -12.20
CA ALA A 28 -14.17 24.40 -11.37
C ALA A 28 -14.38 23.73 -9.98
N ASP A 29 -14.40 24.54 -8.93
CA ASP A 29 -14.72 24.04 -7.58
C ASP A 29 -16.25 23.95 -7.42
N ASP A 30 -16.82 23.02 -8.20
CA ASP A 30 -18.23 22.68 -8.21
C ASP A 30 -18.41 21.16 -8.42
N PRO A 31 -19.63 20.62 -8.32
CA PRO A 31 -19.85 19.18 -8.46
C PRO A 31 -19.37 18.60 -9.79
N VAL A 32 -19.53 19.34 -10.88
CA VAL A 32 -19.12 18.86 -12.22
C VAL A 32 -17.60 18.89 -12.35
N GLY A 33 -16.95 19.98 -11.94
CA GLY A 33 -15.49 20.07 -11.96
C GLY A 33 -14.82 19.00 -11.09
N ASN A 34 -15.34 18.77 -9.89
CA ASN A 34 -14.84 17.71 -9.00
C ASN A 34 -15.02 16.31 -9.59
N PHE A 35 -16.10 16.05 -10.32
CA PHE A 35 -16.29 14.79 -11.03
C PHE A 35 -15.27 14.63 -12.17
N GLU A 36 -15.12 15.65 -13.04
CA GLU A 36 -14.19 15.61 -14.16
C GLU A 36 -12.75 15.38 -13.67
N GLN A 37 -12.35 16.08 -12.62
CA GLN A 37 -11.04 15.93 -12.02
C GLN A 37 -10.81 14.51 -11.48
N LEU A 38 -11.78 13.97 -10.71
CA LEU A 38 -11.67 12.63 -10.16
C LEU A 38 -11.63 11.57 -11.27
N TRP A 39 -12.51 11.69 -12.28
CA TRP A 39 -12.53 10.78 -13.42
C TRP A 39 -11.16 10.77 -14.12
N LYS A 40 -10.60 11.94 -14.40
CA LYS A 40 -9.28 12.06 -15.05
C LYS A 40 -8.14 11.51 -14.20
N ILE A 41 -8.16 11.73 -12.89
CA ILE A 41 -7.16 11.15 -11.98
C ILE A 41 -7.15 9.62 -12.10
N ILE A 42 -8.30 8.98 -12.12
CA ILE A 42 -8.39 7.52 -12.28
C ILE A 42 -7.95 7.12 -13.69
N ASP A 43 -8.41 7.79 -14.72
CA ASP A 43 -8.04 7.53 -16.13
C ASP A 43 -6.51 7.51 -16.30
N GLU A 44 -5.84 8.54 -15.84
CA GLU A 44 -4.42 8.73 -16.05
C GLU A 44 -3.53 7.99 -15.05
N ARG A 45 -3.99 7.73 -13.83
CA ARG A 45 -3.14 7.25 -12.73
C ARG A 45 -3.47 5.85 -12.22
N TYR A 46 -4.66 5.31 -12.51
CA TYR A 46 -4.99 3.97 -12.07
C TYR A 46 -4.40 2.90 -13.00
N CYS A 47 -3.66 1.94 -12.43
CA CYS A 47 -2.86 0.98 -13.20
C CYS A 47 -3.67 -0.17 -13.80
N PHE A 48 -4.92 -0.39 -13.39
CA PHE A 48 -5.58 -1.67 -13.59
C PHE A 48 -6.84 -1.60 -14.48
N LEU A 49 -7.10 -0.47 -15.18
CA LEU A 49 -8.28 -0.34 -16.05
C LEU A 49 -8.30 -1.44 -17.12
N ASP A 50 -7.22 -1.54 -17.91
CA ASP A 50 -7.09 -2.53 -18.97
C ASP A 50 -7.13 -3.97 -18.43
N SER A 51 -6.35 -4.24 -17.38
CA SER A 51 -6.25 -5.59 -16.81
C SER A 51 -7.55 -6.09 -16.18
N LYS A 52 -8.41 -5.17 -15.72
CA LYS A 52 -9.75 -5.46 -15.20
C LYS A 52 -10.83 -5.40 -16.27
N GLY A 53 -10.49 -4.98 -17.50
CA GLY A 53 -11.45 -4.82 -18.60
C GLY A 53 -12.50 -3.75 -18.34
N ILE A 54 -12.12 -2.66 -17.66
CA ILE A 54 -13.04 -1.57 -17.31
C ILE A 54 -12.98 -0.51 -18.43
N ASP A 55 -14.12 -0.31 -19.09
CA ASP A 55 -14.33 0.81 -20.02
C ASP A 55 -14.61 2.08 -19.21
N TRP A 56 -13.53 2.84 -18.95
CA TRP A 56 -13.60 4.03 -18.11
C TRP A 56 -14.28 5.21 -18.82
N ASP A 57 -14.24 5.28 -20.14
CA ASP A 57 -14.99 6.26 -20.95
C ASP A 57 -16.51 6.03 -20.83
N ALA A 58 -16.95 4.78 -20.88
CA ALA A 58 -18.36 4.45 -20.65
C ALA A 58 -18.81 4.81 -19.21
N VAL A 59 -17.92 4.73 -18.23
CA VAL A 59 -18.18 5.19 -16.85
C VAL A 59 -18.37 6.71 -16.84
N HIS A 60 -17.50 7.46 -17.52
CA HIS A 60 -17.66 8.93 -17.68
C HIS A 60 -19.01 9.27 -18.30
N GLU A 61 -19.34 8.66 -19.43
CA GLU A 61 -20.60 8.90 -20.14
C GLU A 61 -21.84 8.65 -19.26
N LYS A 62 -21.78 7.66 -18.41
CA LYS A 62 -22.85 7.36 -17.44
C LYS A 62 -22.96 8.42 -16.35
N TYR A 63 -21.86 8.73 -15.66
CA TYR A 63 -21.91 9.59 -14.47
C TYR A 63 -21.98 11.08 -14.80
N SER A 64 -21.47 11.54 -15.93
CA SER A 64 -21.64 12.92 -16.41
C SER A 64 -23.11 13.34 -16.58
N LYS A 65 -24.02 12.37 -16.80
CA LYS A 65 -25.47 12.60 -16.89
C LYS A 65 -26.15 12.64 -15.51
N LEU A 66 -25.50 12.13 -14.47
CA LEU A 66 -26.04 12.03 -13.13
C LEU A 66 -25.57 13.16 -12.20
N ILE A 67 -24.39 13.72 -12.50
CA ILE A 67 -23.78 14.79 -11.70
C ILE A 67 -24.09 16.13 -12.37
N VAL A 68 -24.83 16.97 -11.66
CA VAL A 68 -25.36 18.22 -12.20
C VAL A 68 -24.91 19.44 -11.38
N PRO A 69 -24.83 20.63 -11.97
CA PRO A 69 -24.54 21.86 -11.23
C PRO A 69 -25.51 22.05 -10.04
N GLY A 70 -24.96 22.45 -8.90
CA GLY A 70 -25.76 22.68 -7.70
C GLY A 70 -26.13 21.43 -6.88
N MET A 71 -25.64 20.24 -7.28
CA MET A 71 -25.74 19.02 -6.45
C MET A 71 -25.13 19.27 -5.08
N SER A 72 -25.71 18.69 -4.02
CA SER A 72 -25.15 18.81 -2.68
C SER A 72 -23.83 18.02 -2.57
N ASN A 73 -22.95 18.43 -1.66
CA ASN A 73 -21.69 17.70 -1.42
C ASN A 73 -21.91 16.26 -0.96
N ASP A 74 -22.99 15.99 -0.24
CA ASP A 74 -23.32 14.63 0.22
C ASP A 74 -23.79 13.76 -0.96
N ASP A 75 -24.65 14.28 -1.85
CA ASP A 75 -25.09 13.58 -3.05
C ASP A 75 -23.92 13.36 -4.03
N LEU A 76 -23.06 14.37 -4.19
CA LEU A 76 -21.84 14.24 -5.00
C LEU A 76 -20.95 13.13 -4.47
N PHE A 77 -20.68 13.12 -3.16
CA PHE A 77 -19.87 12.08 -2.52
C PHE A 77 -20.44 10.69 -2.79
N ASP A 78 -21.76 10.53 -2.71
CA ASP A 78 -22.41 9.24 -2.96
C ASP A 78 -22.24 8.82 -4.43
N LYS A 79 -22.43 9.74 -5.39
CA LYS A 79 -22.24 9.44 -6.81
C LYS A 79 -20.79 9.12 -7.17
N LEU A 80 -19.83 9.86 -6.62
CA LEU A 80 -18.40 9.58 -6.82
C LEU A 80 -18.00 8.24 -6.17
N SER A 81 -18.56 7.91 -5.02
CA SER A 81 -18.36 6.61 -4.37
C SER A 81 -18.88 5.45 -5.22
N GLU A 82 -20.12 5.58 -5.76
CA GLU A 82 -20.71 4.60 -6.68
C GLU A 82 -19.82 4.40 -7.92
N MET A 83 -19.27 5.47 -8.48
CA MET A 83 -18.37 5.43 -9.62
C MET A 83 -17.09 4.66 -9.31
N LEU A 84 -16.41 5.00 -8.20
CA LEU A 84 -15.18 4.33 -7.79
C LEU A 84 -15.39 2.86 -7.40
N TYR A 85 -16.59 2.50 -6.93
CA TYR A 85 -16.93 1.13 -6.59
C TYR A 85 -16.86 0.16 -7.79
N ILE A 86 -16.98 0.69 -9.02
CA ILE A 86 -16.82 -0.06 -10.27
C ILE A 86 -15.41 -0.66 -10.38
N LEU A 87 -14.40 0.01 -9.82
CA LEU A 87 -13.02 -0.46 -9.84
C LEU A 87 -12.81 -1.75 -9.05
N LYS A 88 -13.70 -2.07 -8.11
CA LYS A 88 -13.59 -3.23 -7.22
C LYS A 88 -12.20 -3.33 -6.58
N ASP A 89 -11.73 -2.21 -6.02
CA ASP A 89 -10.39 -2.08 -5.45
C ASP A 89 -10.45 -1.44 -4.06
N GLY A 90 -10.13 -2.21 -3.03
CA GLY A 90 -10.15 -1.75 -1.64
C GLY A 90 -9.08 -0.71 -1.30
N HIS A 91 -8.12 -0.46 -2.21
CA HIS A 91 -7.08 0.55 -2.03
C HIS A 91 -7.46 1.90 -2.66
N VAL A 92 -8.53 1.96 -3.45
CA VAL A 92 -9.08 3.22 -3.96
C VAL A 92 -10.08 3.77 -2.95
N ASN A 93 -9.70 4.85 -2.29
CA ASN A 93 -10.50 5.46 -1.23
C ASN A 93 -10.92 6.87 -1.63
N LEU A 94 -12.19 7.21 -1.40
CA LEU A 94 -12.70 8.57 -1.45
C LEU A 94 -12.95 9.06 -0.03
N SER A 95 -12.36 10.19 0.33
CA SER A 95 -12.47 10.74 1.68
C SER A 95 -13.07 12.14 1.64
N SER A 96 -13.93 12.42 2.59
CA SER A 96 -14.42 13.77 2.91
C SER A 96 -14.16 14.07 4.37
N ALA A 97 -14.49 15.28 4.82
CA ALA A 97 -14.38 15.65 6.23
C ALA A 97 -15.23 14.77 7.17
N LYS A 98 -16.26 14.10 6.65
CA LYS A 98 -17.24 13.34 7.44
C LYS A 98 -17.25 11.84 7.12
N ARG A 99 -16.83 11.44 5.92
CA ARG A 99 -17.04 10.08 5.41
C ARG A 99 -15.82 9.60 4.62
N VAL A 100 -15.62 8.28 4.65
CA VAL A 100 -14.69 7.58 3.77
C VAL A 100 -15.47 6.49 3.04
N SER A 101 -15.24 6.35 1.74
CA SER A 101 -15.77 5.28 0.90
C SER A 101 -14.64 4.47 0.31
N TYR A 102 -14.79 3.15 0.28
CA TYR A 102 -13.86 2.21 -0.34
C TYR A 102 -14.62 0.91 -0.70
N TYR A 103 -14.06 0.13 -1.62
CA TYR A 103 -14.65 -1.16 -1.98
C TYR A 103 -14.33 -2.20 -0.89
N ASP A 104 -15.37 -2.70 -0.22
CA ASP A 104 -15.28 -3.65 0.89
C ASP A 104 -15.90 -5.02 0.59
N ALA A 105 -16.59 -5.17 -0.54
CA ALA A 105 -17.32 -6.39 -0.88
C ALA A 105 -16.42 -7.64 -1.05
N TRP A 106 -15.11 -7.46 -1.23
CA TRP A 106 -14.18 -8.57 -1.42
C TRP A 106 -14.03 -9.47 -0.19
N TYR A 107 -14.26 -8.94 1.02
CA TYR A 107 -14.19 -9.71 2.25
C TYR A 107 -15.57 -10.01 2.88
N GLN A 108 -16.62 -9.33 2.45
CA GLN A 108 -17.98 -9.54 3.01
C GLN A 108 -18.55 -10.94 2.74
N GLY A 109 -18.09 -11.61 1.68
CA GLY A 109 -18.49 -12.97 1.33
C GLY A 109 -17.81 -14.08 2.14
N TYR A 110 -16.85 -13.74 3.01
CA TYR A 110 -16.08 -14.71 3.79
C TYR A 110 -16.52 -14.71 5.24
N PRO A 111 -16.65 -15.88 5.89
CA PRO A 111 -16.96 -15.93 7.31
C PRO A 111 -15.77 -15.38 8.12
N TRP A 112 -16.11 -14.60 9.14
CA TRP A 112 -15.10 -14.11 10.08
C TRP A 112 -14.60 -15.28 10.94
N ASN A 113 -13.36 -15.70 10.75
CA ASN A 113 -12.74 -16.86 11.40
C ASN A 113 -11.56 -16.50 12.30
N TYR A 114 -11.33 -15.22 12.58
CA TYR A 114 -10.30 -14.74 13.51
C TYR A 114 -10.96 -14.04 14.69
N ARG A 115 -10.49 -14.37 15.89
CA ARG A 115 -10.94 -13.81 17.17
C ARG A 115 -9.72 -13.46 18.01
N GLU A 116 -9.46 -12.17 18.16
CA GLU A 116 -8.33 -11.65 18.93
C GLU A 116 -8.45 -12.01 20.42
N ASP A 117 -9.65 -11.92 20.98
CA ASP A 117 -9.92 -12.30 22.36
C ASP A 117 -9.55 -13.77 22.66
N ILE A 118 -9.88 -14.69 21.74
CA ILE A 118 -9.49 -16.11 21.85
C ILE A 118 -7.97 -16.26 21.77
N LEU A 119 -7.31 -15.53 20.88
CA LEU A 119 -5.86 -15.57 20.74
C LEU A 119 -5.16 -15.20 22.05
N TYR A 120 -5.55 -14.07 22.65
CA TYR A 120 -4.94 -13.64 23.90
C TYR A 120 -5.34 -14.51 25.10
N GLN A 121 -6.58 -14.91 25.19
CA GLN A 121 -7.06 -15.70 26.31
C GLN A 121 -6.40 -17.09 26.40
N TYR A 122 -6.18 -17.76 25.26
CA TYR A 122 -5.79 -19.18 25.24
C TYR A 122 -4.36 -19.43 24.72
N TYR A 123 -3.75 -18.46 24.02
CA TYR A 123 -2.46 -18.69 23.35
C TYR A 123 -1.39 -17.68 23.74
N LEU A 124 -1.60 -16.42 23.60
CA LEU A 124 -0.60 -15.39 23.90
C LEU A 124 -0.49 -15.12 25.40
N GLY A 125 -1.61 -14.86 26.07
CA GLY A 125 -1.63 -14.42 27.46
C GLY A 125 -1.47 -12.90 27.61
N SER A 126 -0.88 -12.47 28.70
CA SER A 126 -0.71 -11.07 29.09
C SER A 126 0.64 -10.52 28.67
N ALA A 127 0.66 -9.26 28.26
CA ALA A 127 1.88 -8.56 27.89
C ALA A 127 2.91 -8.56 29.03
N SER A 128 4.19 -8.63 28.68
CA SER A 128 5.34 -8.61 29.60
C SER A 128 5.41 -9.75 30.59
N LYS A 129 4.41 -10.64 30.64
CA LYS A 129 4.37 -11.82 31.48
C LYS A 129 4.47 -13.10 30.68
N ASP A 130 3.65 -13.21 29.62
CA ASP A 130 3.45 -14.47 28.91
C ASP A 130 4.08 -14.47 27.51
N TYR A 131 4.45 -13.29 26.98
CA TYR A 131 5.13 -13.13 25.70
C TYR A 131 6.07 -11.93 25.69
N TYR A 132 7.03 -11.95 24.78
CA TYR A 132 7.95 -10.84 24.50
C TYR A 132 7.48 -10.03 23.29
N THR A 133 8.02 -8.80 23.15
CA THR A 133 7.71 -7.92 22.01
C THR A 133 8.98 -7.27 21.48
N SER A 134 9.20 -7.36 20.17
CA SER A 134 10.27 -6.66 19.48
C SER A 134 9.75 -6.16 18.12
N ALA A 135 9.93 -4.87 17.82
CA ALA A 135 9.48 -4.24 16.57
C ALA A 135 8.01 -4.52 16.20
N GLY A 136 7.11 -4.51 17.18
CA GLY A 136 5.69 -4.82 16.98
C GLY A 136 5.36 -6.30 16.78
N MET A 137 6.35 -7.18 16.75
CA MET A 137 6.15 -8.63 16.79
C MET A 137 6.04 -9.11 18.23
N LYS A 138 4.99 -9.88 18.54
CA LYS A 138 4.79 -10.57 19.82
C LYS A 138 5.24 -12.01 19.65
N TYR A 139 6.08 -12.51 20.54
CA TYR A 139 6.65 -13.85 20.38
C TYR A 139 6.80 -14.60 21.71
N LYS A 140 6.68 -15.92 21.65
CA LYS A 140 6.85 -16.85 22.76
C LYS A 140 7.12 -18.26 22.28
N ILE A 141 7.46 -19.13 23.23
CA ILE A 141 7.51 -20.58 23.02
C ILE A 141 6.31 -21.20 23.77
N PHE A 142 5.54 -22.04 23.07
CA PHE A 142 4.46 -22.80 23.65
C PHE A 142 4.99 -24.03 24.43
N ASP A 143 4.19 -24.59 25.35
CA ASP A 143 4.57 -25.72 26.19
C ASP A 143 5.01 -26.97 25.39
N ASN A 144 4.53 -27.11 24.16
CA ASN A 144 4.92 -28.19 23.22
C ASN A 144 6.20 -27.86 22.40
N ASN A 145 6.96 -26.87 22.82
CA ASN A 145 8.20 -26.41 22.19
C ASN A 145 7.99 -25.94 20.72
N ILE A 146 6.87 -25.28 20.44
CA ILE A 146 6.62 -24.58 19.17
C ILE A 146 6.83 -23.09 19.39
N GLY A 147 7.69 -22.48 18.58
CA GLY A 147 7.88 -21.05 18.51
C GLY A 147 6.67 -20.38 17.85
N TYR A 148 6.24 -19.24 18.39
CA TYR A 148 5.13 -18.48 17.87
C TYR A 148 5.51 -17.01 17.77
N ILE A 149 5.24 -16.42 16.57
CA ILE A 149 5.39 -14.99 16.30
C ILE A 149 4.05 -14.47 15.80
N ARG A 150 3.52 -13.43 16.43
CA ARG A 150 2.36 -12.67 15.97
C ARG A 150 2.83 -11.33 15.42
N TYR A 151 2.48 -11.01 14.16
CA TYR A 151 2.77 -9.72 13.56
C TYR A 151 1.50 -9.12 12.94
N GLU A 152 0.91 -8.17 13.64
CA GLU A 152 -0.42 -7.62 13.36
C GLU A 152 -0.44 -6.58 12.25
N SER A 153 0.71 -5.95 11.97
CA SER A 153 0.79 -4.91 10.94
C SER A 153 2.21 -4.78 10.41
N PHE A 154 2.36 -4.78 9.09
CA PHE A 154 3.62 -4.45 8.43
C PHE A 154 3.94 -2.95 8.47
N SER A 155 3.12 -2.11 9.11
CA SER A 155 3.44 -0.70 9.36
C SER A 155 4.47 -0.52 10.47
N SER A 156 4.60 -1.47 11.39
CA SER A 156 5.66 -1.47 12.41
C SER A 156 7.00 -1.81 11.76
N GLY A 157 8.00 -0.92 11.92
CA GLY A 157 9.33 -1.12 11.34
C GLY A 157 10.04 -2.32 11.96
N VAL A 158 10.61 -3.17 11.12
CA VAL A 158 11.39 -4.35 11.53
C VAL A 158 12.84 -4.19 11.06
N GLY A 159 13.78 -4.18 11.99
CA GLY A 159 15.22 -4.23 11.70
C GLY A 159 15.77 -5.65 11.79
N ASP A 160 16.97 -5.85 11.23
CA ASP A 160 17.64 -7.16 11.28
C ASP A 160 17.91 -7.60 12.72
N GLY A 161 18.37 -6.71 13.60
CA GLY A 161 18.58 -7.03 15.00
C GLY A 161 17.33 -7.47 15.76
N ASN A 162 16.15 -6.95 15.37
CA ASN A 162 14.88 -7.42 15.98
C ASN A 162 14.56 -8.84 15.55
N LEU A 163 14.79 -9.17 14.27
CA LEU A 163 14.59 -10.53 13.76
C LEU A 163 15.61 -11.50 14.38
N ASP A 164 16.88 -11.09 14.51
CA ASP A 164 17.92 -11.90 15.14
C ASP A 164 17.57 -12.23 16.58
N GLU A 165 17.15 -11.24 17.38
CA GLU A 165 16.69 -11.43 18.74
C GLU A 165 15.57 -12.48 18.84
N ILE A 166 14.54 -12.33 18.00
CA ILE A 166 13.39 -13.25 18.01
C ILE A 166 13.82 -14.66 17.57
N LEU A 167 14.56 -14.77 16.47
CA LEU A 167 14.93 -16.05 15.90
C LEU A 167 15.94 -16.81 16.78
N VAL A 168 16.87 -16.12 17.44
CA VAL A 168 17.76 -16.72 18.44
C VAL A 168 16.97 -17.26 19.63
N TYR A 169 16.01 -16.51 20.14
CA TYR A 169 15.13 -16.97 21.22
C TYR A 169 14.34 -18.23 20.84
N LEU A 170 13.91 -18.34 19.59
CA LEU A 170 13.11 -19.45 19.07
C LEU A 170 13.94 -20.58 18.42
N ALA A 171 15.28 -20.47 18.42
CA ALA A 171 16.17 -21.36 17.64
C ALA A 171 16.09 -22.84 18.00
N THR A 172 15.73 -23.16 19.26
CA THR A 172 15.64 -24.54 19.76
C THR A 172 14.24 -25.13 19.69
N CYS A 173 13.27 -24.42 19.09
CA CYS A 173 11.92 -24.92 18.92
C CYS A 173 11.83 -26.01 17.87
N ASN A 174 10.92 -26.95 18.05
CA ASN A 174 10.66 -28.02 17.07
C ASN A 174 9.97 -27.52 15.78
N GLY A 175 9.39 -26.32 15.81
CA GLY A 175 8.72 -25.68 14.68
C GLY A 175 8.40 -24.25 15.01
N LEU A 176 8.02 -23.47 13.98
CA LEU A 176 7.70 -22.05 14.09
C LEU A 176 6.37 -21.75 13.41
N ILE A 177 5.53 -21.00 14.10
CA ILE A 177 4.30 -20.41 13.56
C ILE A 177 4.50 -18.90 13.45
N ILE A 178 4.35 -18.36 12.24
CA ILE A 178 4.30 -16.91 12.00
C ILE A 178 2.84 -16.56 11.68
N ASP A 179 2.19 -15.91 12.63
CA ASP A 179 0.78 -15.57 12.55
C ASP A 179 0.60 -14.13 12.04
N VAL A 180 0.13 -14.01 10.81
CA VAL A 180 -0.21 -12.75 10.13
C VAL A 180 -1.71 -12.64 9.85
N ARG A 181 -2.55 -13.45 10.49
CA ARG A 181 -4.01 -13.32 10.37
C ARG A 181 -4.44 -11.93 10.80
N ASP A 182 -5.42 -11.37 10.10
CA ASP A 182 -5.92 -10.00 10.35
C ASP A 182 -4.83 -8.90 10.27
N ASN A 183 -3.74 -9.16 9.55
CA ASN A 183 -2.73 -8.16 9.27
C ASN A 183 -3.22 -7.26 8.14
N GLY A 184 -3.43 -5.98 8.45
CA GLY A 184 -3.94 -4.98 7.51
C GLY A 184 -2.94 -4.53 6.43
N GLY A 185 -1.74 -5.14 6.37
CA GLY A 185 -0.69 -4.74 5.43
C GLY A 185 0.25 -3.67 6.01
N GLY A 186 0.85 -2.86 5.14
CA GLY A 186 1.81 -1.81 5.49
C GLY A 186 3.01 -1.78 4.56
N ASN A 187 4.21 -1.63 5.11
CA ASN A 187 5.44 -1.50 4.32
C ASN A 187 5.91 -2.85 3.77
N LEU A 188 5.99 -2.94 2.46
CA LEU A 188 6.43 -4.12 1.74
C LEU A 188 7.86 -4.55 2.10
N THR A 189 8.74 -3.60 2.44
CA THR A 189 10.11 -3.90 2.89
C THR A 189 10.11 -4.73 4.18
N ASN A 190 9.17 -4.50 5.10
CA ASN A 190 9.07 -5.26 6.34
C ASN A 190 8.68 -6.73 6.06
N SER A 191 7.70 -6.96 5.18
CA SER A 191 7.31 -8.32 4.80
C SER A 191 8.45 -9.06 4.08
N SER A 192 9.13 -8.37 3.15
CA SER A 192 10.27 -8.94 2.41
C SER A 192 11.44 -9.29 3.33
N ARG A 193 11.74 -8.44 4.33
CA ARG A 193 12.81 -8.68 5.31
C ARG A 193 12.53 -9.90 6.19
N ILE A 194 11.26 -10.07 6.61
CA ILE A 194 10.87 -11.27 7.35
C ILE A 194 10.99 -12.51 6.46
N ALA A 195 10.43 -12.47 5.24
CA ALA A 195 10.47 -13.59 4.31
C ALA A 195 11.90 -14.02 3.97
N ALA A 196 12.83 -13.07 3.87
CA ALA A 196 14.23 -13.32 3.58
C ALA A 196 14.93 -14.20 4.62
N ARG A 197 14.44 -14.24 5.88
CA ARG A 197 14.99 -15.12 6.93
C ARG A 197 14.65 -16.59 6.75
N PHE A 198 13.74 -16.92 5.83
CA PHE A 198 13.25 -18.28 5.60
C PHE A 198 13.58 -18.80 4.20
N THR A 199 14.50 -18.14 3.47
CA THR A 199 14.95 -18.58 2.15
C THR A 199 16.46 -18.42 2.03
N ASN A 200 17.10 -19.41 1.43
CA ASN A 200 18.54 -19.41 1.10
C ASN A 200 18.80 -19.04 -0.35
N SER A 201 17.80 -18.55 -1.05
CA SER A 201 17.91 -18.12 -2.44
C SER A 201 16.98 -16.96 -2.75
N LYS A 202 17.32 -16.20 -3.79
CA LYS A 202 16.49 -15.12 -4.30
C LYS A 202 15.24 -15.67 -4.97
N ILE A 203 14.10 -15.54 -4.30
CA ILE A 203 12.80 -16.05 -4.78
C ILE A 203 11.96 -14.88 -5.31
N LEU A 204 11.44 -15.03 -6.53
CA LEU A 204 10.42 -14.11 -7.05
C LEU A 204 9.10 -14.36 -6.32
N THR A 205 8.59 -13.34 -5.62
CA THR A 205 7.36 -13.43 -4.82
C THR A 205 6.17 -12.74 -5.46
N GLY A 206 6.42 -11.86 -6.44
CA GLY A 206 5.37 -11.12 -7.13
C GLY A 206 5.88 -9.95 -7.94
N PHE A 207 4.96 -9.11 -8.38
CA PHE A 207 5.24 -7.92 -9.16
C PHE A 207 4.51 -6.71 -8.57
N ILE A 208 5.15 -5.54 -8.62
CA ILE A 208 4.47 -4.26 -8.43
C ILE A 208 4.28 -3.65 -9.80
N GLN A 209 3.06 -3.22 -10.09
CA GLN A 209 2.73 -2.46 -11.28
C GLN A 209 2.58 -0.98 -10.92
N HIS A 210 3.15 -0.10 -11.73
CA HIS A 210 3.02 1.34 -11.57
C HIS A 210 2.90 2.02 -12.92
N LYS A 211 2.24 3.17 -12.94
CA LYS A 211 2.09 4.00 -14.15
C LYS A 211 3.41 4.64 -14.56
N THR A 212 3.66 4.68 -15.85
CA THR A 212 4.81 5.37 -16.48
C THR A 212 4.39 6.49 -17.42
N GLY A 213 3.09 6.70 -17.58
CA GLY A 213 2.48 7.73 -18.40
C GLY A 213 0.96 7.73 -18.20
N THR A 214 0.25 8.61 -18.90
CA THR A 214 -1.21 8.80 -18.79
C THR A 214 -2.02 7.72 -19.51
N GLY A 215 -1.51 7.11 -20.58
CA GLY A 215 -2.23 6.03 -21.29
C GLY A 215 -2.44 4.78 -20.42
N HIS A 216 -3.54 4.06 -20.61
CA HIS A 216 -3.91 2.88 -19.80
C HIS A 216 -2.83 1.78 -19.85
N SER A 217 -2.24 1.55 -21.02
CA SER A 217 -1.15 0.60 -21.23
C SER A 217 0.23 1.09 -20.77
N ALA A 218 0.36 2.38 -20.37
CA ALA A 218 1.61 2.97 -19.93
C ALA A 218 1.95 2.52 -18.49
N VAL A 219 2.30 1.25 -18.33
CA VAL A 219 2.59 0.63 -17.05
C VAL A 219 3.93 -0.10 -17.09
N SER A 220 4.60 -0.15 -15.96
CA SER A 220 5.84 -0.89 -15.75
C SER A 220 5.69 -1.86 -14.58
N TYR A 221 6.48 -2.93 -14.61
CA TYR A 221 6.47 -3.97 -13.59
C TYR A 221 7.81 -4.02 -12.87
N THR A 222 7.78 -3.93 -11.55
CA THR A 222 8.94 -4.19 -10.69
C THR A 222 8.80 -5.55 -10.04
N HIS A 223 9.85 -6.38 -10.14
CA HIS A 223 9.89 -7.69 -9.53
C HIS A 223 10.04 -7.56 -8.02
N LEU A 224 9.11 -8.18 -7.27
CA LEU A 224 9.26 -8.39 -5.84
C LEU A 224 10.03 -9.69 -5.60
N ARG A 225 11.06 -9.60 -4.78
CA ARG A 225 11.90 -10.74 -4.46
C ARG A 225 12.21 -10.79 -2.98
N ALA A 226 12.04 -11.96 -2.38
CA ALA A 226 12.66 -12.24 -1.10
C ALA A 226 14.15 -12.51 -1.33
N HIS A 227 15.00 -11.86 -0.55
CA HIS A 227 16.46 -11.99 -0.63
C HIS A 227 17.00 -12.56 0.66
N GLU A 228 17.93 -13.49 0.52
CA GLU A 228 18.88 -13.77 1.56
C GLU A 228 19.80 -12.55 1.75
N THR A 229 20.05 -12.16 3.00
CA THR A 229 21.21 -11.33 3.33
C THR A 229 22.36 -12.26 3.69
N PRO A 230 23.54 -12.20 3.00
CA PRO A 230 24.63 -13.16 3.17
C PRO A 230 25.23 -13.24 4.60
N GLU A 231 24.84 -12.34 5.48
CA GLU A 231 25.50 -12.13 6.79
C GLU A 231 24.89 -12.94 7.94
N HIS A 232 23.86 -13.75 7.70
CA HIS A 232 23.11 -14.40 8.77
C HIS A 232 22.90 -15.92 8.63
N LEU A 233 23.67 -16.57 7.76
CA LEU A 233 23.76 -18.02 7.74
C LEU A 233 24.90 -18.46 8.67
N VAL A 234 24.61 -18.62 9.94
CA VAL A 234 25.45 -19.40 10.87
C VAL A 234 24.59 -20.49 11.45
#